data_0cbcae93cf5d7014222b8df8530dd339
#
_entry.id   0cbcae93cf5d7014222b8df8530dd339
#
_cell.length_a   1.000
_cell.length_b   1.000
_cell.length_c   1.000
_cell.angle_alpha   90.00
_cell.angle_beta   90.00
_cell.angle_gamma   90.00
#
_symmetry.space_group_name_H-M   'P 1'
#
loop_
_entity.id
_entity.type
_entity.pdbx_description
1 polymer ?
#
loop_
_entity_poly.entity_id
_entity_poly.type
_entity_poly.pdbx_seq_one_letter_code
_entity_poly.pdbx_strand_id
1 'polypeptide(L)'
;MVRIVFSTKALHDLERLTDFLIEINKNAALATLEIIESAIQILSEHPFIGRSCDTHIRELIISRGKSGYVALYSFDEAKNTALICTIRRQKESGITP
;
A
#
# COMPACT_ATOMS: atom_id res chain seq x y z
N MET A 1 -11.59 -12.70 10.02
CA MET A 1 -10.46 -12.16 9.27
C MET A 1 -10.94 -11.21 8.19
N VAL A 2 -10.35 -10.05 8.10
CA VAL A 2 -10.75 -9.04 7.12
C VAL A 2 -10.35 -9.47 5.72
N ARG A 3 -11.25 -9.29 4.78
CA ARG A 3 -10.98 -9.56 3.39
C ARG A 3 -10.26 -8.36 2.79
N ILE A 4 -9.21 -8.62 2.02
CA ILE A 4 -8.43 -7.55 1.41
C ILE A 4 -8.65 -7.56 -0.10
N VAL A 5 -9.04 -6.39 -0.65
CA VAL A 5 -9.32 -6.24 -2.07
C VAL A 5 -8.51 -5.07 -2.59
N PHE A 6 -7.94 -5.22 -3.78
CA PHE A 6 -7.19 -4.15 -4.44
C PHE A 6 -8.06 -3.50 -5.50
N SER A 7 -8.09 -2.17 -5.49
CA SER A 7 -8.78 -1.45 -6.55
C SER A 7 -7.98 -1.58 -7.85
N THR A 8 -8.63 -1.25 -8.97
CA THR A 8 -7.95 -1.24 -10.26
C THR A 8 -6.75 -0.30 -10.23
N LYS A 9 -6.92 0.87 -9.62
CA LYS A 9 -5.82 1.82 -9.51
C LYS A 9 -4.66 1.25 -8.70
N ALA A 10 -4.96 0.57 -7.58
CA ALA A 10 -3.91 -0.01 -6.74
C ALA A 10 -3.13 -1.08 -7.51
N LEU A 11 -3.82 -1.88 -8.31
CA LEU A 11 -3.16 -2.88 -9.14
C LEU A 11 -2.26 -2.24 -10.18
N HIS A 12 -2.72 -1.17 -10.81
CA HIS A 12 -1.89 -0.43 -11.77
C HIS A 12 -0.69 0.22 -11.08
N ASP A 13 -0.89 0.73 -9.87
CA ASP A 13 0.20 1.31 -9.11
C ASP A 13 1.28 0.27 -8.81
N LEU A 14 0.88 -0.93 -8.41
CA LEU A 14 1.82 -2.01 -8.16
C LEU A 14 2.57 -2.41 -9.42
N GLU A 15 1.86 -2.49 -10.54
CA GLU A 15 2.47 -2.84 -11.82
C GLU A 15 3.52 -1.80 -12.21
N ARG A 16 3.17 -0.52 -12.10
CA ARG A 16 4.09 0.57 -12.43
C ARG A 16 5.33 0.55 -11.55
N LEU A 17 5.15 0.34 -10.24
CA LEU A 17 6.28 0.26 -9.32
C LEU A 17 7.16 -0.94 -9.64
N THR A 18 6.55 -2.08 -9.95
CA THR A 18 7.28 -3.29 -10.27
C THR A 18 8.11 -3.09 -11.53
N ASP A 19 7.50 -2.54 -12.58
CA ASP A 19 8.20 -2.31 -13.85
C ASP A 19 9.40 -1.39 -13.66
N PHE A 20 9.21 -0.32 -12.89
CA PHE A 20 10.27 0.62 -12.61
C PHE A 20 11.44 -0.08 -11.88
N LEU A 21 11.12 -0.86 -10.86
CA LEU A 21 12.14 -1.52 -10.06
C LEU A 21 12.86 -2.63 -10.81
N ILE A 22 12.14 -3.35 -11.67
CA ILE A 22 12.73 -4.42 -12.46
C ILE A 22 13.83 -3.88 -13.38
N GLU A 23 13.61 -2.69 -13.94
CA GLU A 23 14.62 -2.07 -14.79
C GLU A 23 15.91 -1.77 -14.02
N ILE A 24 15.79 -1.51 -12.72
CA ILE A 24 16.95 -1.21 -11.89
C ILE A 24 17.58 -2.51 -11.39
N ASN A 25 16.78 -3.39 -10.81
CA ASN A 25 17.27 -4.63 -10.21
C ASN A 25 16.09 -5.55 -9.94
N LYS A 26 16.06 -6.69 -10.61
CA LYS A 26 14.99 -7.65 -10.48
C LYS A 26 14.82 -8.16 -9.05
N ASN A 27 15.93 -8.44 -8.37
CA ASN A 27 15.85 -8.94 -6.99
C ASN A 27 15.30 -7.90 -6.05
N ALA A 28 15.65 -6.63 -6.27
CA ALA A 28 15.11 -5.54 -5.48
C ALA A 28 13.60 -5.39 -5.71
N ALA A 29 13.15 -5.62 -6.94
CA ALA A 29 11.73 -5.55 -7.25
C ALA A 29 10.96 -6.62 -6.49
N LEU A 30 11.46 -7.85 -6.49
CA LEU A 30 10.81 -8.94 -5.78
C LEU A 30 10.77 -8.70 -4.27
N ALA A 31 11.89 -8.23 -3.71
CA ALA A 31 11.95 -7.93 -2.29
C ALA A 31 10.96 -6.83 -1.91
N THR A 32 10.83 -5.82 -2.74
CA THR A 32 9.90 -4.72 -2.49
C THR A 32 8.45 -5.21 -2.51
N LEU A 33 8.11 -6.06 -3.48
CA LEU A 33 6.76 -6.61 -3.55
C LEU A 33 6.43 -7.42 -2.30
N GLU A 34 7.39 -8.19 -1.80
CA GLU A 34 7.17 -8.97 -0.58
C GLU A 34 6.94 -8.07 0.62
N ILE A 35 7.67 -6.97 0.72
CA ILE A 35 7.50 -6.02 1.81
C ILE A 35 6.10 -5.38 1.76
N ILE A 36 5.68 -4.97 0.58
CA ILE A 36 4.37 -4.36 0.40
C ILE A 36 3.26 -5.34 0.74
N GLU A 37 3.37 -6.57 0.21
CA GLU A 37 2.37 -7.60 0.45
C GLU A 37 2.26 -7.95 1.93
N SER A 38 3.40 -8.14 2.60
CA SER A 38 3.42 -8.46 4.02
C SER A 38 2.78 -7.37 4.86
N ALA A 39 3.07 -6.11 4.53
CA ALA A 39 2.49 -4.99 5.26
C ALA A 39 0.98 -4.93 5.09
N ILE A 40 0.51 -5.14 3.88
CA ILE A 40 -0.92 -5.09 3.59
C ILE A 40 -1.66 -6.23 4.27
N GLN A 41 -1.02 -7.39 4.37
CA GLN A 41 -1.64 -8.55 5.04
C GLN A 41 -1.92 -8.28 6.51
N ILE A 42 -1.21 -7.36 7.13
CA ILE A 42 -1.49 -6.99 8.52
C ILE A 42 -2.92 -6.48 8.68
N LEU A 43 -3.47 -5.88 7.63
CA LEU A 43 -4.83 -5.36 7.65
C LEU A 43 -5.88 -6.46 7.84
N SER A 44 -5.54 -7.70 7.54
CA SER A 44 -6.50 -8.80 7.73
C SER A 44 -6.86 -9.00 9.19
N GLU A 45 -5.96 -8.63 10.11
CA GLU A 45 -6.20 -8.74 11.55
C GLU A 45 -6.29 -7.39 12.24
N HIS A 46 -5.75 -6.34 11.63
CA HIS A 46 -5.71 -5.01 12.22
C HIS A 46 -6.14 -3.95 11.20
N PRO A 47 -7.43 -3.96 10.82
CA PRO A 47 -7.89 -3.04 9.75
C PRO A 47 -7.82 -1.57 10.11
N PHE A 48 -7.71 -1.24 11.39
CA PHE A 48 -7.62 0.17 11.81
C PHE A 48 -6.21 0.62 12.12
N ILE A 49 -5.21 -0.18 11.80
CA ILE A 49 -3.83 0.15 12.14
C ILE A 49 -3.30 1.38 11.39
N GLY A 50 -3.83 1.64 10.20
CA GLY A 50 -3.44 2.81 9.44
C GLY A 50 -3.94 4.10 10.07
N ARG A 51 -3.19 5.19 9.85
CA ARG A 51 -3.57 6.49 10.38
C ARG A 51 -4.76 7.04 9.60
N SER A 52 -5.74 7.58 10.31
CA SER A 52 -6.89 8.19 9.66
C SER A 52 -6.47 9.47 8.94
N CYS A 53 -6.72 9.53 7.63
CA CYS A 53 -6.40 10.70 6.82
C CYS A 53 -7.65 11.48 6.45
N ASP A 54 -8.78 10.79 6.42
CA ASP A 54 -10.04 11.33 5.96
C ASP A 54 -11.13 10.53 6.63
N THR A 55 -12.37 10.90 6.42
CA THR A 55 -13.53 10.23 7.02
C THR A 55 -13.51 8.73 6.72
N HIS A 56 -13.12 8.36 5.51
CA HIS A 56 -13.17 6.96 5.09
C HIS A 56 -11.82 6.37 4.66
N ILE A 57 -10.76 7.17 4.69
CA ILE A 57 -9.46 6.75 4.18
C ILE A 57 -8.43 6.69 5.29
N ARG A 58 -7.65 5.62 5.30
CA ARG A 58 -6.54 5.44 6.21
C ARG A 58 -5.26 5.28 5.43
N GLU A 59 -4.17 5.65 6.07
CA GLU A 59 -2.86 5.61 5.46
C GLU A 59 -2.00 4.58 6.18
N LEU A 60 -1.49 3.63 5.43
CA LEU A 60 -0.59 2.61 5.96
C LEU A 60 0.82 2.90 5.45
N ILE A 61 1.72 3.21 6.39
CA ILE A 61 3.13 3.41 6.05
C ILE A 61 3.77 2.03 5.96
N ILE A 62 4.24 1.66 4.78
CA ILE A 62 4.77 0.31 4.57
C ILE A 62 6.24 0.23 4.93
N SER A 63 7.00 1.24 4.56
CA SER A 63 8.41 1.28 4.86
C SER A 63 8.83 2.72 4.96
N ARG A 64 9.86 2.98 5.73
CA ARG A 64 10.34 4.34 5.94
C ARG A 64 11.63 4.58 5.18
N GLY A 65 11.97 5.85 5.00
CA GLY A 65 13.21 6.24 4.38
C GLY A 65 13.08 6.48 2.90
N LYS A 66 14.19 6.42 2.20
CA LYS A 66 14.23 6.74 0.78
C LYS A 66 13.36 5.84 -0.08
N SER A 67 13.19 4.61 0.35
CA SER A 67 12.42 3.61 -0.38
C SER A 67 11.08 3.34 0.25
N GLY A 68 10.58 4.28 1.06
CA GLY A 68 9.31 4.10 1.72
C GLY A 68 8.12 4.11 0.77
N TYR A 69 7.07 3.39 1.18
CA TYR A 69 5.84 3.27 0.42
C TYR A 69 4.66 3.55 1.31
N VAL A 70 3.57 3.96 0.71
CA VAL A 70 2.34 4.28 1.43
C VAL A 70 1.18 3.64 0.69
N ALA A 71 0.30 2.98 1.43
CA ALA A 71 -0.94 2.46 0.88
C ALA A 71 -2.09 3.24 1.50
N LEU A 72 -2.97 3.74 0.66
CA LEU A 72 -4.21 4.35 1.13
C LEU A 72 -5.30 3.31 0.99
N TYR A 73 -6.09 3.13 2.03
CA TYR A 73 -7.13 2.13 2.02
C TYR A 73 -8.35 2.60 2.80
N SER A 74 -9.48 1.96 2.55
CA SER A 74 -10.68 2.17 3.33
C SER A 74 -11.13 0.84 3.88
N PHE A 75 -11.74 0.85 5.08
CA PHE A 75 -12.27 -0.36 5.67
C PHE A 75 -13.77 -0.25 5.80
N ASP A 76 -14.47 -1.20 5.21
CA ASP A 76 -15.93 -1.30 5.28
C ASP A 76 -16.27 -2.35 6.32
N GLU A 77 -16.70 -1.89 7.50
CA GLU A 77 -17.03 -2.80 8.59
C GLU A 77 -18.20 -3.72 8.26
N ALA A 78 -19.18 -3.20 7.54
CA ALA A 78 -20.36 -3.99 7.20
C ALA A 78 -19.99 -5.17 6.30
N LYS A 79 -19.04 -4.98 5.40
CA LYS A 79 -18.59 -6.03 4.50
C LYS A 79 -17.32 -6.72 4.99
N ASN A 80 -16.77 -6.27 6.12
CA ASN A 80 -15.53 -6.81 6.66
C ASN A 80 -14.43 -6.84 5.59
N THR A 81 -14.32 -5.76 4.83
CA THR A 81 -13.43 -5.68 3.67
C THR A 81 -12.57 -4.42 3.73
N ALA A 82 -11.28 -4.60 3.53
CA ALA A 82 -10.35 -3.48 3.36
C ALA A 82 -10.07 -3.33 1.87
N LEU A 83 -10.37 -2.15 1.33
CA LEU A 83 -10.13 -1.84 -0.07
C LEU A 83 -8.87 -1.01 -0.18
N ILE A 84 -7.86 -1.56 -0.86
CA ILE A 84 -6.62 -0.83 -1.10
C ILE A 84 -6.85 0.08 -2.31
N CYS A 85 -6.84 1.38 -2.06
CA CYS A 85 -7.19 2.37 -3.07
C CYS A 85 -6.03 2.77 -3.96
N THR A 86 -4.86 2.94 -3.36
CA THR A 86 -3.68 3.33 -4.12
C THR A 86 -2.43 2.95 -3.33
N ILE A 87 -1.34 2.72 -4.05
CA ILE A 87 -0.02 2.43 -3.46
C ILE A 87 0.98 3.32 -4.18
N ARG A 88 1.79 4.03 -3.41
CA ARG A 88 2.75 4.95 -4.01
C ARG A 88 3.98 5.08 -3.14
N ARG A 89 5.04 5.60 -3.73
CA ARG A 89 6.25 5.89 -2.99
C ARG A 89 6.01 7.14 -2.16
N GLN A 90 6.61 7.19 -0.98
CA GLN A 90 6.47 8.35 -0.10
C GLN A 90 6.90 9.64 -0.78
N LYS A 91 7.92 9.58 -1.61
CA LYS A 91 8.40 10.75 -2.32
C LYS A 91 7.40 11.28 -3.33
N GLU A 92 6.54 10.39 -3.84
CA GLU A 92 5.52 10.75 -4.81
C GLU A 92 4.32 11.43 -4.17
N SER A 93 4.25 11.43 -2.86
CA SER A 93 3.12 12.03 -2.15
C SER A 93 3.11 13.55 -2.22
N GLY A 94 4.12 14.13 -2.84
CA GLY A 94 4.19 15.57 -2.99
C GLY A 94 4.76 16.29 -1.80
N ILE A 95 5.20 15.56 -0.81
CA ILE A 95 5.82 16.16 0.35
C ILE A 95 7.30 16.28 0.06
N THR A 96 7.72 17.47 -0.24
CA THR A 96 9.13 17.71 -0.42
C THR A 96 9.65 18.51 0.75
N PRO A 97 10.84 18.18 1.18
CA PRO A 97 11.47 18.95 2.25
C PRO A 97 11.73 20.37 1.79
#